data_74bca880486861a84ca3c5089d808d0c
#
_entry.id   74bca880486861a84ca3c5089d808d0c
#
_cell.length_a   1.000
_cell.length_b   1.000
_cell.length_c   1.000
_cell.angle_alpha   90.00
_cell.angle_beta   90.00
_cell.angle_gamma   90.00
#
_symmetry.space_group_name_H-M   'P 1'
#
loop_
_entity.id
_entity.type
_entity.pdbx_description
1 polymer ?
#
loop_
_entity_poly.entity_id
_entity_poly.type
_entity_poly.pdbx_seq_one_letter_code
_entity_poly.pdbx_strand_id
1 'polypeptide(L)'
;MGTGTVGSGHHSNQTALGVKGLSDLLLNGYDHGLRFVDSADAYGSHPHVAEALKHVPRDKVTVLTKTWARDAPTARADLDRFRRELGIDYLDVCLMHCVTEADWTERFQGVMDVLSEAKQKGVIRAHGCSCHSIEALRAAAKSSWVEIDLARINPIGSHMDADPETVVSVLREMKAAGKAVVGMKILGQGDLRGRQSEALRYALSLGVLDAFTIGAESRVEQEDLIRRVAAA
;
A
#
# COMPACT_ATOMS: atom_id res chain seq x y z
N MET A 1 2.80 1.85 8.02
CA MET A 1 4.20 2.06 7.62
C MET A 1 4.43 1.39 6.26
N GLY A 2 5.07 2.10 5.31
CA GLY A 2 5.49 1.58 4.02
C GLY A 2 6.83 0.85 4.12
N THR A 3 6.97 -0.23 3.36
CA THR A 3 8.21 -1.03 3.30
C THR A 3 8.87 -1.01 1.92
N GLY A 4 8.41 -0.14 1.00
CA GLY A 4 8.76 -0.19 -0.42
C GLY A 4 9.24 1.13 -1.01
N THR A 5 9.96 1.98 -0.29
CA THR A 5 10.59 3.17 -0.90
C THR A 5 11.58 2.72 -1.96
N VAL A 6 11.39 3.18 -3.20
CA VAL A 6 12.15 2.73 -4.40
C VAL A 6 12.11 1.20 -4.56
N GLY A 7 10.97 0.55 -4.18
CA GLY A 7 10.85 -0.91 -4.15
C GLY A 7 10.69 -1.52 -5.54
N SER A 8 11.60 -2.42 -5.90
CA SER A 8 11.60 -3.15 -7.17
C SER A 8 12.57 -4.35 -7.08
N GLY A 9 12.30 -5.41 -7.84
CA GLY A 9 13.21 -6.55 -7.94
C GLY A 9 13.51 -7.24 -6.60
N HIS A 10 12.50 -7.35 -5.74
CA HIS A 10 12.59 -7.90 -4.37
C HIS A 10 13.55 -7.12 -3.45
N HIS A 11 13.67 -5.81 -3.66
CA HIS A 11 14.51 -4.92 -2.87
C HIS A 11 13.82 -3.56 -2.66
N SER A 12 14.08 -2.89 -1.52
CA SER A 12 13.67 -1.52 -1.23
C SER A 12 14.67 -0.86 -0.26
N ASN A 13 14.58 0.45 -0.07
CA ASN A 13 15.39 1.13 0.94
C ASN A 13 15.18 0.50 2.34
N GLN A 14 13.95 0.10 2.65
CA GLN A 14 13.63 -0.50 3.94
C GLN A 14 14.20 -1.92 4.08
N THR A 15 14.14 -2.74 3.03
CA THR A 15 14.72 -4.10 3.08
C THR A 15 16.24 -4.09 3.16
N ALA A 16 16.90 -3.01 2.67
CA ALA A 16 18.34 -2.79 2.84
C ALA A 16 18.78 -2.69 4.31
N LEU A 17 17.87 -2.43 5.25
CA LEU A 17 18.15 -2.43 6.69
C LEU A 17 18.33 -3.86 7.26
N GLY A 18 18.10 -4.87 6.45
CA GLY A 18 18.07 -6.28 6.85
C GLY A 18 16.84 -6.65 7.66
N VAL A 19 16.65 -7.96 7.87
CA VAL A 19 15.43 -8.49 8.53
C VAL A 19 15.23 -7.87 9.91
N LYS A 20 16.28 -7.85 10.74
CA LYS A 20 16.19 -7.27 12.08
C LYS A 20 15.92 -5.77 12.06
N GLY A 21 16.62 -5.01 11.23
CA GLY A 21 16.49 -3.55 11.19
C GLY A 21 15.09 -3.10 10.77
N LEU A 22 14.51 -3.68 9.73
CA LEU A 22 13.15 -3.35 9.33
C LEU A 22 12.12 -3.87 10.32
N SER A 23 12.30 -5.08 10.88
CA SER A 23 11.41 -5.60 11.92
C SER A 23 11.40 -4.69 13.16
N ASP A 24 12.56 -4.23 13.63
CA ASP A 24 12.66 -3.29 14.76
C ASP A 24 11.92 -1.96 14.47
N LEU A 25 11.98 -1.45 13.22
CA LEU A 25 11.21 -0.26 12.83
C LEU A 25 9.70 -0.52 12.80
N LEU A 26 9.25 -1.69 12.34
CA LEU A 26 7.83 -2.06 12.36
C LEU A 26 7.31 -2.16 13.79
N LEU A 27 8.08 -2.75 14.70
CA LEU A 27 7.76 -2.85 16.12
C LEU A 27 7.75 -1.48 16.79
N ASN A 28 8.73 -0.63 16.53
CA ASN A 28 8.71 0.75 17.02
C ASN A 28 7.47 1.51 16.54
N GLY A 29 7.09 1.35 15.28
CA GLY A 29 5.84 1.92 14.76
C GLY A 29 4.60 1.38 15.50
N TYR A 30 4.55 0.07 15.76
CA TYR A 30 3.47 -0.55 16.51
C TYR A 30 3.36 0.02 17.94
N ASP A 31 4.47 0.20 18.64
CA ASP A 31 4.51 0.80 19.99
C ASP A 31 3.99 2.24 20.00
N HIS A 32 4.16 2.96 18.88
CA HIS A 32 3.61 4.31 18.67
C HIS A 32 2.20 4.34 18.06
N GLY A 33 1.49 3.22 18.02
CA GLY A 33 0.11 3.16 17.55
C GLY A 33 -0.09 2.90 16.07
N LEU A 34 0.95 2.70 15.27
CA LEU A 34 0.79 2.30 13.86
C LEU A 34 0.28 0.87 13.76
N ARG A 35 -0.77 0.67 12.95
CA ARG A 35 -1.46 -0.62 12.82
C ARG A 35 -1.56 -1.10 11.39
N PHE A 36 -1.04 -0.33 10.43
CA PHE A 36 -1.10 -0.62 9.01
C PHE A 36 0.31 -0.80 8.44
N VAL A 37 0.57 -1.97 7.84
CA VAL A 37 1.82 -2.31 7.15
C VAL A 37 1.54 -2.46 5.67
N ASP A 38 2.21 -1.64 4.86
CA ASP A 38 2.16 -1.69 3.41
C ASP A 38 3.41 -2.40 2.88
N SER A 39 3.20 -3.58 2.33
CA SER A 39 4.19 -4.48 1.76
C SER A 39 3.88 -4.75 0.27
N ALA A 40 4.74 -5.44 -0.41
CA ALA A 40 4.51 -6.04 -1.71
C ALA A 40 5.55 -7.14 -1.99
N ASP A 41 5.20 -8.07 -2.87
CA ASP A 41 6.15 -9.05 -3.41
C ASP A 41 7.39 -8.38 -3.99
N ALA A 42 7.18 -7.37 -4.85
CA ALA A 42 8.25 -6.63 -5.50
C ALA A 42 9.26 -5.95 -4.55
N TYR A 43 8.90 -5.77 -3.28
CA TYR A 43 9.78 -5.12 -2.29
C TYR A 43 10.68 -6.11 -1.56
N GLY A 44 10.38 -7.42 -1.62
CA GLY A 44 11.09 -8.44 -0.84
C GLY A 44 10.93 -8.29 0.67
N SER A 45 9.89 -7.58 1.12
CA SER A 45 9.71 -7.22 2.53
C SER A 45 8.96 -8.26 3.36
N HIS A 46 8.37 -9.31 2.76
CA HIS A 46 7.61 -10.32 3.48
C HIS A 46 8.36 -10.96 4.65
N PRO A 47 9.62 -11.43 4.50
CA PRO A 47 10.37 -12.02 5.63
C PRO A 47 10.61 -11.03 6.79
N HIS A 48 10.76 -9.75 6.47
CA HIS A 48 10.95 -8.68 7.46
C HIS A 48 9.67 -8.41 8.24
N VAL A 49 8.53 -8.38 7.54
CA VAL A 49 7.20 -8.24 8.14
C VAL A 49 6.86 -9.47 8.97
N ALA A 50 7.16 -10.69 8.47
CA ALA A 50 6.98 -11.93 9.20
C ALA A 50 7.71 -11.92 10.54
N GLU A 51 8.95 -11.43 10.58
CA GLU A 51 9.72 -11.32 11.83
C GLU A 51 9.02 -10.41 12.83
N ALA A 52 8.56 -9.22 12.40
CA ALA A 52 7.83 -8.31 13.27
C ALA A 52 6.50 -8.91 13.78
N LEU A 53 5.78 -9.65 12.93
CA LEU A 53 4.49 -10.26 13.30
C LEU A 53 4.59 -11.34 14.38
N LYS A 54 5.78 -11.90 14.64
CA LYS A 54 6.00 -12.81 15.77
C LYS A 54 5.87 -12.15 17.15
N HIS A 55 5.99 -10.83 17.20
CA HIS A 55 6.07 -10.05 18.43
C HIS A 55 4.81 -9.22 18.71
N VAL A 56 3.80 -9.26 17.84
CA VAL A 56 2.56 -8.50 17.99
C VAL A 56 1.35 -9.39 17.72
N PRO A 57 0.19 -9.15 18.37
CA PRO A 57 -1.02 -9.89 18.05
C PRO A 57 -1.42 -9.66 16.58
N ARG A 58 -1.58 -10.74 15.81
CA ARG A 58 -1.87 -10.69 14.37
C ARG A 58 -3.15 -9.90 14.05
N ASP A 59 -4.17 -10.01 14.89
CA ASP A 59 -5.46 -9.34 14.75
C ASP A 59 -5.41 -7.83 15.02
N LYS A 60 -4.29 -7.33 15.52
CA LYS A 60 -4.06 -5.90 15.79
C LYS A 60 -3.28 -5.19 14.70
N VAL A 61 -2.90 -5.89 13.63
CA VAL A 61 -2.11 -5.31 12.53
C VAL A 61 -2.79 -5.63 11.20
N THR A 62 -3.04 -4.60 10.41
CA THR A 62 -3.50 -4.73 9.03
C THR A 62 -2.28 -4.91 8.12
N VAL A 63 -2.20 -6.04 7.44
CA VAL A 63 -1.15 -6.35 6.47
C VAL A 63 -1.70 -6.24 5.07
N LEU A 64 -1.21 -5.25 4.33
CA LEU A 64 -1.45 -5.09 2.91
C LEU A 64 -0.25 -5.62 2.13
N THR A 65 -0.49 -6.44 1.13
CA THR A 65 0.52 -6.84 0.14
C THR A 65 -0.03 -6.73 -1.28
N LYS A 66 0.82 -6.92 -2.27
CA LYS A 66 0.49 -6.71 -3.68
C LYS A 66 1.13 -7.78 -4.56
N THR A 67 0.37 -8.29 -5.53
CA THR A 67 0.83 -9.25 -6.53
C THR A 67 1.07 -8.58 -7.89
N TRP A 68 2.12 -8.99 -8.58
CA TRP A 68 2.37 -8.66 -9.98
C TRP A 68 1.70 -9.61 -10.96
N ALA A 69 0.95 -10.59 -10.47
CA ALA A 69 0.27 -11.55 -11.35
C ALA A 69 -0.60 -10.84 -12.40
N ARG A 70 -0.56 -11.35 -13.61
CA ARG A 70 -1.39 -10.93 -14.74
C ARG A 70 -2.21 -12.09 -15.32
N ASP A 71 -2.15 -13.25 -14.65
CA ASP A 71 -2.92 -14.45 -14.95
C ASP A 71 -3.35 -15.16 -13.67
N ALA A 72 -4.39 -15.98 -13.76
CA ALA A 72 -5.00 -16.67 -12.63
C ALA A 72 -4.08 -17.71 -11.96
N PRO A 73 -3.32 -18.56 -12.66
CA PRO A 73 -2.39 -19.50 -12.03
C PRO A 73 -1.34 -18.80 -11.18
N THR A 74 -0.72 -17.73 -11.70
CA THR A 74 0.28 -16.94 -10.97
C THR A 74 -0.33 -16.28 -9.73
N ALA A 75 -1.53 -15.71 -9.85
CA ALA A 75 -2.21 -15.10 -8.70
C ALA A 75 -2.50 -16.10 -7.57
N ARG A 76 -2.92 -17.33 -7.90
CA ARG A 76 -3.13 -18.41 -6.90
C ARG A 76 -1.83 -18.79 -6.20
N ALA A 77 -0.77 -18.99 -6.98
CA ALA A 77 0.55 -19.34 -6.46
C ALA A 77 1.10 -18.25 -5.54
N ASP A 78 0.92 -16.97 -5.91
CA ASP A 78 1.33 -15.82 -5.10
C ASP A 78 0.60 -15.78 -3.76
N LEU A 79 -0.72 -15.96 -3.72
CA LEU A 79 -1.48 -15.95 -2.46
C LEU A 79 -0.99 -17.01 -1.47
N ASP A 80 -0.69 -18.21 -1.96
CA ASP A 80 -0.15 -19.30 -1.12
C ASP A 80 1.29 -19.00 -0.68
N ARG A 81 2.11 -18.45 -1.57
CA ARG A 81 3.49 -18.06 -1.27
C ARG A 81 3.53 -16.92 -0.26
N PHE A 82 2.75 -15.87 -0.44
CA PHE A 82 2.72 -14.70 0.46
C PHE A 82 2.35 -15.08 1.88
N ARG A 83 1.34 -15.95 2.06
CA ARG A 83 0.97 -16.44 3.39
C ARG A 83 2.09 -17.22 4.05
N ARG A 84 2.80 -18.08 3.30
CA ARG A 84 3.97 -18.82 3.82
C ARG A 84 5.12 -17.89 4.18
N GLU A 85 5.45 -16.92 3.32
CA GLU A 85 6.53 -15.94 3.54
C GLU A 85 6.26 -15.05 4.75
N LEU A 86 5.00 -14.64 4.94
CA LEU A 86 4.56 -13.81 6.05
C LEU A 86 4.28 -14.61 7.33
N GLY A 87 4.16 -15.94 7.24
CA GLY A 87 3.84 -16.82 8.38
C GLY A 87 2.42 -16.58 8.92
N ILE A 88 1.43 -16.30 8.06
CA ILE A 88 0.06 -15.95 8.45
C ILE A 88 -0.97 -16.76 7.65
N ASP A 89 -2.14 -16.98 8.23
CA ASP A 89 -3.22 -17.74 7.60
C ASP A 89 -4.03 -16.89 6.59
N TYR A 90 -4.12 -15.59 6.80
CA TYR A 90 -4.87 -14.66 5.95
C TYR A 90 -4.13 -13.32 5.75
N LEU A 91 -4.41 -12.68 4.61
CA LEU A 91 -4.01 -11.30 4.31
C LEU A 91 -5.18 -10.36 4.60
N ASP A 92 -4.94 -9.19 5.17
CA ASP A 92 -6.02 -8.20 5.30
C ASP A 92 -6.35 -7.58 3.94
N VAL A 93 -5.33 -7.25 3.16
CA VAL A 93 -5.51 -6.67 1.83
C VAL A 93 -4.52 -7.28 0.85
N CYS A 94 -5.01 -7.72 -0.31
CA CYS A 94 -4.18 -8.09 -1.45
C CYS A 94 -4.57 -7.26 -2.68
N LEU A 95 -3.61 -6.49 -3.21
CA LEU A 95 -3.83 -5.62 -4.36
C LEU A 95 -3.16 -6.16 -5.62
N MET A 96 -3.76 -5.87 -6.77
CA MET A 96 -3.04 -5.92 -8.04
C MET A 96 -2.03 -4.77 -8.08
N HIS A 97 -0.76 -5.08 -8.28
CA HIS A 97 0.34 -4.11 -8.17
C HIS A 97 0.60 -3.40 -9.49
N CYS A 98 0.77 -2.07 -9.42
CA CYS A 98 1.27 -1.25 -10.52
C CYS A 98 0.43 -1.43 -11.81
N VAL A 99 -0.87 -1.20 -11.71
CA VAL A 99 -1.78 -1.27 -12.86
C VAL A 99 -1.67 0.02 -13.67
N THR A 100 -1.44 -0.11 -14.97
CA THR A 100 -1.20 1.02 -15.89
C THR A 100 -2.18 1.07 -17.06
N GLU A 101 -2.78 -0.05 -17.41
CA GLU A 101 -3.66 -0.19 -18.57
C GLU A 101 -5.05 0.39 -18.30
N ALA A 102 -5.64 1.07 -19.28
CA ALA A 102 -7.01 1.61 -19.17
C ALA A 102 -8.07 0.49 -19.12
N ASP A 103 -7.80 -0.62 -19.78
CA ASP A 103 -8.69 -1.78 -19.93
C ASP A 103 -8.37 -2.93 -18.95
N TRP A 104 -7.61 -2.65 -17.89
CA TRP A 104 -7.12 -3.66 -16.96
C TRP A 104 -8.23 -4.50 -16.33
N THR A 105 -9.41 -3.95 -16.15
CA THR A 105 -10.56 -4.67 -15.56
C THR A 105 -11.06 -5.80 -16.44
N GLU A 106 -10.95 -5.65 -17.75
CA GLU A 106 -11.27 -6.71 -18.72
C GLU A 106 -10.06 -7.64 -18.89
N ARG A 107 -8.90 -7.05 -19.10
CA ARG A 107 -7.65 -7.76 -19.40
C ARG A 107 -7.20 -8.70 -18.29
N PHE A 108 -7.38 -8.32 -17.03
CA PHE A 108 -6.93 -9.09 -15.86
C PHE A 108 -8.09 -9.71 -15.07
N GLN A 109 -9.25 -9.96 -15.73
CA GLN A 109 -10.41 -10.56 -15.09
C GLN A 109 -10.07 -11.85 -14.34
N GLY A 110 -9.22 -12.72 -14.89
CA GLY A 110 -8.80 -13.95 -14.23
C GLY A 110 -8.06 -13.75 -12.90
N VAL A 111 -7.28 -12.67 -12.74
CA VAL A 111 -6.66 -12.30 -11.46
C VAL A 111 -7.71 -11.79 -10.49
N MET A 112 -8.63 -10.95 -10.98
CA MET A 112 -9.74 -10.43 -10.17
C MET A 112 -10.62 -11.55 -9.62
N ASP A 113 -10.93 -12.56 -10.43
CA ASP A 113 -11.71 -13.73 -10.03
C ASP A 113 -11.00 -14.52 -8.93
N VAL A 114 -9.68 -14.73 -9.05
CA VAL A 114 -8.87 -15.40 -8.02
C VAL A 114 -8.89 -14.64 -6.70
N LEU A 115 -8.72 -13.32 -6.72
CA LEU A 115 -8.77 -12.51 -5.50
C LEU A 115 -10.17 -12.50 -4.88
N SER A 116 -11.22 -12.47 -5.72
CA SER A 116 -12.61 -12.56 -5.24
C SER A 116 -12.90 -13.92 -4.59
N GLU A 117 -12.44 -15.02 -5.20
CA GLU A 117 -12.54 -16.37 -4.63
C GLU A 117 -11.76 -16.48 -3.30
N ALA A 118 -10.56 -15.92 -3.25
CA ALA A 118 -9.75 -15.88 -2.05
C ALA A 118 -10.43 -15.11 -0.92
N LYS A 119 -11.13 -14.02 -1.23
CA LYS A 119 -11.93 -13.28 -0.26
C LYS A 119 -13.11 -14.12 0.26
N GLN A 120 -13.84 -14.78 -0.61
CA GLN A 120 -14.94 -15.68 -0.22
C GLN A 120 -14.48 -16.81 0.71
N LYS A 121 -13.26 -17.31 0.51
CA LYS A 121 -12.63 -18.34 1.34
C LYS A 121 -11.96 -17.82 2.62
N GLY A 122 -11.97 -16.51 2.86
CA GLY A 122 -11.31 -15.88 4.01
C GLY A 122 -9.78 -15.86 3.94
N VAL A 123 -9.19 -16.17 2.77
CA VAL A 123 -7.73 -16.10 2.53
C VAL A 123 -7.26 -14.65 2.47
N ILE A 124 -8.09 -13.76 1.93
CA ILE A 124 -7.92 -12.31 2.01
C ILE A 124 -9.20 -11.68 2.55
N ARG A 125 -9.11 -10.49 3.16
CA ARG A 125 -10.27 -9.76 3.66
C ARG A 125 -10.79 -8.72 2.67
N ALA A 126 -9.89 -8.09 1.90
CA ALA A 126 -10.22 -7.11 0.89
C ALA A 126 -9.26 -7.17 -0.29
N HIS A 127 -9.73 -6.73 -1.45
CA HIS A 127 -8.95 -6.65 -2.68
C HIS A 127 -9.12 -5.29 -3.38
N GLY A 128 -8.27 -5.05 -4.36
CA GLY A 128 -8.26 -3.84 -5.17
C GLY A 128 -6.98 -3.71 -5.96
N CYS A 129 -6.52 -2.50 -6.17
CA CYS A 129 -5.35 -2.23 -7.00
C CYS A 129 -4.47 -1.10 -6.47
N SER A 130 -3.26 -1.01 -6.99
CA SER A 130 -2.43 0.19 -6.93
C SER A 130 -2.20 0.69 -8.36
N CYS A 131 -2.83 1.81 -8.70
CA CYS A 131 -2.77 2.38 -10.03
C CYS A 131 -1.50 3.19 -10.24
N HIS A 132 -0.96 3.13 -11.48
CA HIS A 132 0.23 3.86 -11.90
C HIS A 132 0.04 4.55 -13.26
N SER A 133 -1.21 4.87 -13.60
CA SER A 133 -1.62 5.81 -14.66
C SER A 133 -2.99 6.39 -14.33
N ILE A 134 -3.29 7.56 -14.86
CA ILE A 134 -4.59 8.21 -14.63
C ILE A 134 -5.73 7.42 -15.28
N GLU A 135 -5.47 6.74 -16.40
CA GLU A 135 -6.43 5.89 -17.09
C GLU A 135 -6.80 4.68 -16.24
N ALA A 136 -5.80 4.00 -15.65
CA ALA A 136 -6.03 2.89 -14.73
C ALA A 136 -6.77 3.34 -13.47
N LEU A 137 -6.44 4.52 -12.92
CA LEU A 137 -7.09 5.09 -11.75
C LEU A 137 -8.58 5.39 -12.03
N ARG A 138 -8.88 5.96 -13.21
CA ARG A 138 -10.27 6.20 -13.65
C ARG A 138 -11.05 4.90 -13.86
N ALA A 139 -10.41 3.87 -14.41
CA ALA A 139 -11.01 2.55 -14.52
C ALA A 139 -11.30 1.94 -13.13
N ALA A 140 -10.38 2.07 -12.18
CA ALA A 140 -10.56 1.63 -10.80
C ALA A 140 -11.73 2.35 -10.10
N ALA A 141 -11.88 3.67 -10.33
CA ALA A 141 -12.99 4.43 -9.77
C ALA A 141 -14.35 3.88 -10.23
N LYS A 142 -14.47 3.47 -11.50
CA LYS A 142 -15.69 2.93 -12.10
C LYS A 142 -15.95 1.46 -11.78
N SER A 143 -14.92 0.69 -11.46
CA SER A 143 -15.02 -0.75 -11.24
C SER A 143 -15.69 -1.06 -9.90
N SER A 144 -16.80 -1.81 -9.89
CA SER A 144 -17.44 -2.29 -8.67
C SER A 144 -16.59 -3.33 -7.91
N TRP A 145 -15.59 -3.93 -8.57
CA TRP A 145 -14.70 -4.90 -7.97
C TRP A 145 -13.67 -4.26 -7.03
N VAL A 146 -13.24 -3.03 -7.28
CA VAL A 146 -12.24 -2.35 -6.45
C VAL A 146 -12.87 -1.92 -5.13
N GLU A 147 -12.38 -2.47 -4.03
CA GLU A 147 -12.76 -2.09 -2.67
C GLU A 147 -11.77 -1.09 -2.09
N ILE A 148 -10.47 -1.26 -2.41
CA ILE A 148 -9.38 -0.41 -1.94
C ILE A 148 -8.49 -0.03 -3.11
N ASP A 149 -8.16 1.25 -3.23
CA ASP A 149 -7.09 1.74 -4.12
C ASP A 149 -5.94 2.33 -3.31
N LEU A 150 -4.71 2.01 -3.73
CA LEU A 150 -3.48 2.59 -3.20
C LEU A 150 -2.96 3.64 -4.18
N ALA A 151 -3.34 4.89 -3.94
CA ALA A 151 -3.16 6.03 -4.85
C ALA A 151 -1.90 6.84 -4.55
N ARG A 152 -1.22 7.31 -5.60
CA ARG A 152 -0.09 8.24 -5.49
C ARG A 152 -0.60 9.66 -5.30
N ILE A 153 -0.23 10.31 -4.19
CA ILE A 153 -0.74 11.65 -3.84
C ILE A 153 0.28 12.46 -3.04
N ASN A 154 0.56 13.70 -3.49
CA ASN A 154 1.35 14.70 -2.78
C ASN A 154 1.07 16.10 -3.36
N PRO A 155 1.48 17.19 -2.69
CA PRO A 155 1.12 18.56 -3.11
C PRO A 155 1.81 19.06 -4.38
N ILE A 156 2.87 18.40 -4.85
CA ILE A 156 3.65 18.87 -6.00
C ILE A 156 3.50 17.98 -7.25
N GLY A 157 2.67 16.95 -7.20
CA GLY A 157 2.45 16.03 -8.32
C GLY A 157 3.61 15.09 -8.62
N SER A 158 4.64 15.03 -7.76
CA SER A 158 5.81 14.19 -8.00
C SER A 158 5.46 12.71 -7.96
N HIS A 159 5.85 11.97 -8.99
CA HIS A 159 5.55 10.53 -9.14
C HIS A 159 4.05 10.20 -9.07
N MET A 160 3.18 11.13 -9.38
CA MET A 160 1.74 10.95 -9.43
C MET A 160 1.26 10.51 -10.82
N ASP A 161 -0.02 10.12 -10.92
CA ASP A 161 -0.63 9.65 -12.17
C ASP A 161 -1.08 10.79 -13.08
N ALA A 162 -1.31 11.95 -12.50
CA ALA A 162 -1.61 13.22 -13.15
C ALA A 162 -1.31 14.35 -12.15
N ASP A 163 -1.69 15.59 -12.48
CA ASP A 163 -1.65 16.70 -11.54
C ASP A 163 -2.51 16.42 -10.28
N PRO A 164 -2.20 17.06 -9.15
CA PRO A 164 -2.89 16.77 -7.88
C PRO A 164 -4.40 16.97 -7.93
N GLU A 165 -4.90 17.99 -8.64
CA GLU A 165 -6.34 18.28 -8.71
C GLU A 165 -7.09 17.20 -9.47
N THR A 166 -6.54 16.75 -10.60
CA THR A 166 -7.08 15.64 -11.40
C THR A 166 -7.14 14.34 -10.58
N VAL A 167 -6.04 13.99 -9.89
CA VAL A 167 -6.03 12.77 -9.05
C VAL A 167 -7.04 12.89 -7.93
N VAL A 168 -7.07 13.98 -7.18
CA VAL A 168 -8.02 14.21 -6.08
C VAL A 168 -9.47 14.13 -6.55
N SER A 169 -9.78 14.64 -7.76
CA SER A 169 -11.13 14.53 -8.33
C SER A 169 -11.54 13.05 -8.47
N VAL A 170 -10.68 12.20 -9.02
CA VAL A 170 -10.95 10.76 -9.17
C VAL A 170 -11.05 10.06 -7.80
N LEU A 171 -10.21 10.44 -6.83
CA LEU A 171 -10.30 9.90 -5.47
C LEU A 171 -11.63 10.26 -4.78
N ARG A 172 -12.16 11.45 -5.04
CA ARG A 172 -13.52 11.84 -4.56
C ARG A 172 -14.60 10.95 -5.17
N GLU A 173 -14.51 10.63 -6.46
CA GLU A 173 -15.43 9.67 -7.09
C GLU A 173 -15.36 8.29 -6.42
N MET A 174 -14.15 7.79 -6.12
CA MET A 174 -13.95 6.54 -5.39
C MET A 174 -14.60 6.58 -4.00
N LYS A 175 -14.39 7.66 -3.25
CA LYS A 175 -14.99 7.84 -1.92
C LYS A 175 -16.51 7.89 -2.00
N ALA A 176 -17.09 8.61 -2.96
CA ALA A 176 -18.53 8.66 -3.19
C ALA A 176 -19.13 7.28 -3.53
N ALA A 177 -18.34 6.42 -4.18
CA ALA A 177 -18.71 5.03 -4.47
C ALA A 177 -18.46 4.06 -3.29
N GLY A 178 -18.06 4.55 -2.10
CA GLY A 178 -17.84 3.75 -0.89
C GLY A 178 -16.51 2.98 -0.86
N LYS A 179 -15.56 3.29 -1.75
CA LYS A 179 -14.24 2.65 -1.78
C LYS A 179 -13.31 3.22 -0.71
N ALA A 180 -12.41 2.40 -0.20
CA ALA A 180 -11.31 2.87 0.63
C ALA A 180 -10.15 3.38 -0.24
N VAL A 181 -9.54 4.48 0.18
CA VAL A 181 -8.39 5.08 -0.50
C VAL A 181 -7.21 5.18 0.46
N VAL A 182 -6.10 4.56 0.10
CA VAL A 182 -4.85 4.65 0.84
C VAL A 182 -3.86 5.51 0.04
N GLY A 183 -3.34 6.57 0.65
CA GLY A 183 -2.35 7.43 0.00
C GLY A 183 -0.95 6.84 0.06
N MET A 184 -0.22 6.85 -1.05
CA MET A 184 1.22 6.58 -1.11
C MET A 184 1.97 7.74 -1.79
N LYS A 185 3.29 7.71 -1.74
CA LYS A 185 4.16 8.79 -2.27
C LYS A 185 3.90 10.17 -1.63
N ILE A 186 3.42 10.20 -0.41
CA ILE A 186 3.10 11.44 0.34
C ILE A 186 4.28 12.41 0.36
N LEU A 187 5.51 11.89 0.48
CA LEU A 187 6.75 12.66 0.48
C LEU A 187 7.42 12.72 -0.90
N GLY A 188 6.67 12.47 -2.00
CA GLY A 188 7.20 12.51 -3.38
C GLY A 188 8.41 11.62 -3.59
N GLN A 189 8.49 10.47 -2.91
CA GLN A 189 9.64 9.55 -2.98
C GLN A 189 10.98 10.20 -2.60
N GLY A 190 10.95 11.28 -1.82
CA GLY A 190 12.11 12.05 -1.38
C GLY A 190 12.15 13.49 -1.90
N ASP A 191 11.38 13.84 -2.93
CA ASP A 191 11.35 15.21 -3.50
C ASP A 191 10.83 16.26 -2.51
N LEU A 192 10.07 15.85 -1.52
CA LEU A 192 9.57 16.69 -0.43
C LEU A 192 10.43 16.55 0.86
N ARG A 193 11.67 16.08 0.74
CA ARG A 193 12.62 16.09 1.85
C ARG A 193 12.84 17.53 2.33
N GLY A 194 12.66 17.77 3.64
CA GLY A 194 12.63 19.13 4.23
C GLY A 194 11.26 19.82 4.21
N ARG A 195 10.26 19.29 3.51
CA ARG A 195 8.88 19.81 3.44
C ARG A 195 7.85 18.82 3.97
N GLN A 196 8.26 17.91 4.89
CA GLN A 196 7.41 16.82 5.38
C GLN A 196 6.12 17.34 6.03
N SER A 197 6.18 18.39 6.84
CA SER A 197 4.98 18.95 7.50
C SER A 197 3.97 19.53 6.50
N GLU A 198 4.44 20.09 5.38
CA GLU A 198 3.57 20.56 4.30
C GLU A 198 2.88 19.40 3.61
N ALA A 199 3.64 18.37 3.22
CA ALA A 199 3.11 17.19 2.56
C ALA A 199 2.09 16.44 3.44
N LEU A 200 2.36 16.33 4.73
CA LEU A 200 1.44 15.68 5.69
C LEU A 200 0.16 16.49 5.88
N ARG A 201 0.25 17.81 6.08
CA ARG A 201 -0.94 18.67 6.17
C ARG A 201 -1.79 18.59 4.89
N TYR A 202 -1.14 18.61 3.73
CA TYR A 202 -1.84 18.43 2.46
C TYR A 202 -2.62 17.10 2.45
N ALA A 203 -1.96 15.98 2.68
CA ALA A 203 -2.59 14.66 2.67
C ALA A 203 -3.76 14.55 3.66
N LEU A 204 -3.58 15.05 4.88
CA LEU A 204 -4.60 15.03 5.93
C LEU A 204 -5.78 15.96 5.64
N SER A 205 -5.56 17.08 4.94
CA SER A 205 -6.61 18.05 4.61
C SER A 205 -7.50 17.64 3.44
N LEU A 206 -7.11 16.66 2.62
CA LEU A 206 -7.84 16.27 1.42
C LEU A 206 -9.23 15.69 1.67
N GLY A 207 -9.45 15.05 2.83
CA GLY A 207 -10.72 14.41 3.20
C GLY A 207 -11.10 13.22 2.33
N VAL A 208 -10.18 12.71 1.50
CA VAL A 208 -10.41 11.58 0.57
C VAL A 208 -9.58 10.34 0.91
N LEU A 209 -8.63 10.46 1.85
CA LEU A 209 -7.80 9.35 2.26
C LEU A 209 -8.34 8.73 3.56
N ASP A 210 -8.49 7.42 3.58
CA ASP A 210 -8.80 6.66 4.81
C ASP A 210 -7.53 6.36 5.62
N ALA A 211 -6.41 6.24 4.91
CA ALA A 211 -5.07 6.04 5.47
C ALA A 211 -4.02 6.51 4.47
N PHE A 212 -2.77 6.57 4.91
CA PHE A 212 -1.63 6.72 4.01
C PHE A 212 -0.43 5.94 4.52
N THR A 213 0.53 5.70 3.62
CA THR A 213 1.75 4.96 3.93
C THR A 213 2.99 5.79 3.62
N ILE A 214 3.94 5.77 4.55
CA ILE A 214 5.26 6.37 4.39
C ILE A 214 6.31 5.38 4.89
N GLY A 215 7.38 5.19 4.12
CA GLY A 215 8.55 4.44 4.54
C GLY A 215 9.50 5.31 5.36
N ALA A 216 10.14 4.73 6.36
CA ALA A 216 11.25 5.34 7.09
C ALA A 216 12.46 4.41 7.03
N GLU A 217 13.66 4.98 7.07
CA GLU A 217 14.93 4.24 6.99
C GLU A 217 15.69 4.23 8.32
N SER A 218 15.14 4.92 9.34
CA SER A 218 15.68 4.92 10.69
C SER A 218 14.57 5.18 11.72
N ARG A 219 14.84 4.79 12.96
CA ARG A 219 13.95 5.06 14.09
C ARG A 219 13.75 6.57 14.31
N VAL A 220 14.81 7.35 14.19
CA VAL A 220 14.76 8.82 14.34
C VAL A 220 13.84 9.45 13.30
N GLU A 221 13.97 9.03 12.04
CA GLU A 221 13.09 9.49 10.96
C GLU A 221 11.62 9.07 11.20
N GLN A 222 11.39 7.83 11.59
CA GLN A 222 10.05 7.34 11.88
C GLN A 222 9.38 8.11 13.00
N GLU A 223 10.07 8.33 14.13
CA GLU A 223 9.55 9.07 15.28
C GLU A 223 9.30 10.55 14.93
N ASP A 224 10.14 11.17 14.11
CA ASP A 224 9.90 12.52 13.59
C ASP A 224 8.62 12.59 12.75
N LEU A 225 8.43 11.64 11.82
CA LEU A 225 7.22 11.56 11.02
C LEU A 225 5.97 11.34 11.87
N ILE A 226 6.01 10.45 12.86
CA ILE A 226 4.89 10.22 13.78
C ILE A 226 4.53 11.51 14.54
N ARG A 227 5.51 12.23 15.07
CA ARG A 227 5.27 13.52 15.75
C ARG A 227 4.64 14.55 14.81
N ARG A 228 5.10 14.63 13.57
CA ARG A 228 4.55 15.56 12.56
C ARG A 228 3.11 15.22 12.18
N VAL A 229 2.78 13.92 12.05
CA VAL A 229 1.40 13.48 11.80
C VAL A 229 0.49 13.86 12.97
N ALA A 230 0.95 13.70 14.21
CA ALA A 230 0.17 14.06 15.40
C ALA A 230 -0.01 15.60 15.57
N ALA A 231 0.84 16.40 14.94
CA ALA A 231 0.81 17.87 15.00
C ALA A 231 0.15 18.53 13.75
N ALA A 232 -0.23 17.76 12.75
CA ALA A 232 -0.81 18.26 11.51
C ALA A 232 -2.33 18.27 11.56
#